data_e52575fee5b27a872f5aabf86562b444
#
_entry.id   e52575fee5b27a872f5aabf86562b444
#
_cell.length_a   1.000
_cell.length_b   1.000
_cell.length_c   1.000
_cell.angle_alpha   90.00
_cell.angle_beta   90.00
_cell.angle_gamma   90.00
#
_symmetry.space_group_name_H-M   'P 1'
#
loop_
_entity.id
_entity.type
_entity.pdbx_description
1 polymer ?
#
loop_
_entity_poly.entity_id
_entity_poly.type
_entity_poly.pdbx_seq_one_letter_code
_entity_poly.pdbx_strand_id
1 'polypeptide(L)'
;MNSSIKSTLHPSNPHRERYDFPSLIKASPKLAEFVSVNKFGDESIDFFNPRAVIALNKALLKKFYHIDYWEIPDGYLCPPIPGRAEYIHQVAAFLQGNGTLKKDSSTNENIRCLDIGVGANCIYPIIGISAYGWTFVGSDVDQDALDAAQKIIDKNVGLQGKLELCYQAKRKFILHGIIQKDEKFDLTICNPPFHSSAAEAKKEAIKKLSNLKKRQIKQPLLNFGGQNSEIWCDGGEEKFILKMIDESMSFKTS
;
A
#
# COMPACT_ATOMS: atom_id res chain seq x y z
N MET A 1 -22.45 -20.74 -11.06
CA MET A 1 -22.09 -19.38 -11.49
C MET A 1 -20.57 -19.31 -11.54
N ASN A 2 -19.98 -19.16 -12.74
CA ASN A 2 -18.53 -19.14 -12.89
C ASN A 2 -18.00 -17.80 -12.34
N SER A 3 -17.44 -17.82 -11.13
CA SER A 3 -16.61 -16.72 -10.66
C SER A 3 -15.38 -16.66 -11.58
N SER A 4 -15.24 -15.59 -12.37
CA SER A 4 -14.05 -15.42 -13.20
C SER A 4 -12.87 -15.12 -12.26
N ILE A 5 -12.12 -16.16 -11.93
CA ILE A 5 -10.86 -16.05 -11.17
C ILE A 5 -9.92 -15.14 -11.98
N LYS A 6 -9.38 -14.11 -11.36
CA LYS A 6 -8.27 -13.34 -11.94
C LYS A 6 -7.01 -14.23 -11.88
N SER A 7 -6.83 -15.07 -12.90
CA SER A 7 -5.76 -16.06 -12.96
C SER A 7 -4.34 -15.49 -12.89
N THR A 8 -4.18 -14.17 -13.03
CA THR A 8 -2.91 -13.45 -12.99
C THR A 8 -2.42 -13.11 -11.58
N LEU A 9 -3.27 -13.22 -10.55
CA LEU A 9 -2.88 -12.93 -9.17
C LEU A 9 -2.32 -14.18 -8.48
N HIS A 10 -1.40 -13.97 -7.53
CA HIS A 10 -0.78 -15.02 -6.73
C HIS A 10 -1.85 -15.91 -6.07
N PRO A 11 -1.65 -17.26 -5.99
CA PRO A 11 -2.63 -18.18 -5.39
C PRO A 11 -3.07 -17.82 -3.98
N SER A 12 -2.19 -17.28 -3.17
CA SER A 12 -2.49 -16.83 -1.79
C SER A 12 -3.16 -15.46 -1.70
N ASN A 13 -3.33 -14.75 -2.82
CA ASN A 13 -3.97 -13.44 -2.80
C ASN A 13 -5.50 -13.60 -2.61
N PRO A 14 -6.08 -13.10 -1.50
CA PRO A 14 -7.51 -13.29 -1.22
C PRO A 14 -8.42 -12.49 -2.17
N HIS A 15 -7.84 -11.65 -3.02
CA HIS A 15 -8.58 -10.78 -3.95
C HIS A 15 -8.60 -11.32 -5.39
N ARG A 16 -8.39 -12.61 -5.60
CA ARG A 16 -8.38 -13.24 -6.94
C ARG A 16 -9.76 -13.26 -7.59
N GLU A 17 -10.80 -13.30 -6.79
CA GLU A 17 -12.19 -13.37 -7.24
C GLU A 17 -12.82 -11.99 -7.32
N ARG A 18 -14.04 -11.93 -7.87
CA ARG A 18 -14.88 -10.74 -7.80
C ARG A 18 -15.23 -10.42 -6.35
N TYR A 19 -15.49 -9.15 -6.07
CA TYR A 19 -15.92 -8.73 -4.74
C TYR A 19 -17.28 -9.34 -4.39
N ASP A 20 -17.33 -10.03 -3.27
CA ASP A 20 -18.55 -10.50 -2.61
C ASP A 20 -19.10 -9.34 -1.76
N PHE A 21 -19.87 -8.46 -2.40
CA PHE A 21 -20.42 -7.27 -1.73
C PHE A 21 -21.30 -7.59 -0.52
N PRO A 22 -22.18 -8.59 -0.54
CA PRO A 22 -22.94 -8.98 0.65
C PRO A 22 -22.04 -9.27 1.87
N SER A 23 -20.98 -10.01 1.67
CA SER A 23 -20.04 -10.33 2.75
C SER A 23 -19.18 -9.12 3.17
N LEU A 24 -18.80 -8.24 2.24
CA LEU A 24 -18.09 -7.01 2.54
C LEU A 24 -18.96 -6.01 3.30
N ILE A 25 -20.24 -5.89 2.95
CA ILE A 25 -21.21 -5.08 3.68
C ILE A 25 -21.43 -5.62 5.10
N LYS A 26 -21.47 -6.95 5.28
CA LYS A 26 -21.53 -7.55 6.62
C LYS A 26 -20.32 -7.16 7.47
N ALA A 27 -19.12 -7.12 6.88
CA ALA A 27 -17.90 -6.69 7.58
C ALA A 27 -17.88 -5.17 7.85
N SER A 28 -18.36 -4.36 6.92
CA SER A 28 -18.40 -2.89 7.01
C SER A 28 -19.72 -2.34 6.46
N PRO A 29 -20.76 -2.16 7.31
CA PRO A 29 -22.11 -1.76 6.88
C PRO A 29 -22.17 -0.45 6.09
N LYS A 30 -21.28 0.51 6.35
CA LYS A 30 -21.20 1.77 5.60
C LYS A 30 -20.92 1.59 4.11
N LEU A 31 -20.39 0.45 3.68
CA LEU A 31 -20.17 0.18 2.27
C LEU A 31 -21.49 0.10 1.48
N ALA A 32 -22.59 -0.31 2.13
CA ALA A 32 -23.90 -0.42 1.48
C ALA A 32 -24.38 0.88 0.83
N GLU A 33 -24.01 2.03 1.38
CA GLU A 33 -24.36 3.36 0.83
C GLU A 33 -23.79 3.61 -0.58
N PHE A 34 -22.76 2.86 -0.97
CA PHE A 34 -22.01 3.04 -2.22
C PHE A 34 -22.21 1.91 -3.22
N VAL A 35 -22.83 0.80 -2.81
CA VAL A 35 -23.02 -0.36 -3.68
C VAL A 35 -24.30 -0.18 -4.52
N SER A 36 -24.17 -0.41 -5.81
CA SER A 36 -25.28 -0.39 -6.75
C SER A 36 -25.09 -1.45 -7.83
N VAL A 37 -26.18 -1.83 -8.49
CA VAL A 37 -26.13 -2.74 -9.64
C VAL A 37 -25.63 -1.96 -10.87
N ASN A 38 -24.60 -2.43 -11.51
CA ASN A 38 -24.06 -1.85 -12.72
C ASN A 38 -24.87 -2.25 -13.96
N LYS A 39 -24.54 -1.69 -15.12
CA LYS A 39 -25.22 -1.97 -16.40
C LYS A 39 -25.15 -3.44 -16.87
N PHE A 40 -24.33 -4.27 -16.23
CA PHE A 40 -24.19 -5.69 -16.53
C PHE A 40 -24.94 -6.59 -15.54
N GLY A 41 -25.67 -6.01 -14.60
CA GLY A 41 -26.41 -6.73 -13.58
C GLY A 41 -25.58 -7.16 -12.37
N ASP A 42 -24.33 -6.74 -12.27
CA ASP A 42 -23.43 -7.07 -11.15
C ASP A 42 -23.45 -5.96 -10.10
N GLU A 43 -23.37 -6.34 -8.81
CA GLU A 43 -23.08 -5.39 -7.73
C GLU A 43 -21.70 -4.76 -7.93
N SER A 44 -21.61 -3.45 -7.71
CA SER A 44 -20.37 -2.67 -7.89
C SER A 44 -20.46 -1.36 -7.13
N ILE A 45 -19.32 -0.65 -7.05
CA ILE A 45 -19.27 0.74 -6.60
C ILE A 45 -18.91 1.65 -7.78
N ASP A 46 -19.15 2.94 -7.61
CA ASP A 46 -18.53 3.95 -8.48
C ASP A 46 -17.08 4.16 -8.10
N PHE A 47 -16.15 3.55 -8.85
CA PHE A 47 -14.70 3.71 -8.66
C PHE A 47 -14.19 5.14 -8.96
N PHE A 48 -15.03 6.02 -9.49
CA PHE A 48 -14.71 7.45 -9.62
C PHE A 48 -15.11 8.26 -8.37
N ASN A 49 -15.79 7.66 -7.42
CA ASN A 49 -16.13 8.28 -6.15
C ASN A 49 -15.07 7.90 -5.10
N PRO A 50 -14.21 8.85 -4.64
CA PRO A 50 -13.18 8.55 -3.66
C PRO A 50 -13.73 7.98 -2.34
N ARG A 51 -14.92 8.44 -1.90
CA ARG A 51 -15.57 7.95 -0.69
C ARG A 51 -16.00 6.49 -0.82
N ALA A 52 -16.49 6.10 -2.00
CA ALA A 52 -16.83 4.70 -2.28
C ALA A 52 -15.60 3.79 -2.28
N VAL A 53 -14.48 4.25 -2.86
CA VAL A 53 -13.21 3.51 -2.86
C VAL A 53 -12.67 3.35 -1.45
N ILE A 54 -12.70 4.40 -0.62
CA ILE A 54 -12.28 4.33 0.79
C ILE A 54 -13.19 3.35 1.57
N ALA A 55 -14.51 3.40 1.35
CA ALA A 55 -15.44 2.48 2.01
C ALA A 55 -15.20 1.02 1.61
N LEU A 56 -14.93 0.75 0.33
CA LEU A 56 -14.53 -0.58 -0.15
C LEU A 56 -13.22 -1.03 0.48
N ASN A 57 -12.20 -0.18 0.50
CA ASN A 57 -10.91 -0.52 1.10
C ASN A 57 -11.05 -0.84 2.60
N LYS A 58 -11.81 -0.04 3.36
CA LYS A 58 -12.12 -0.35 4.77
C LYS A 58 -12.76 -1.71 4.94
N ALA A 59 -13.72 -2.06 4.09
CA ALA A 59 -14.38 -3.36 4.13
C ALA A 59 -13.40 -4.53 3.80
N LEU A 60 -12.55 -4.35 2.78
CA LEU A 60 -11.51 -5.31 2.43
C LEU A 60 -10.50 -5.52 3.56
N LEU A 61 -9.99 -4.44 4.13
CA LEU A 61 -9.02 -4.49 5.22
C LEU A 61 -9.62 -5.15 6.47
N LYS A 62 -10.86 -4.83 6.79
CA LYS A 62 -11.55 -5.45 7.92
C LYS A 62 -11.79 -6.94 7.70
N LYS A 63 -12.30 -7.32 6.53
CA LYS A 63 -12.64 -8.72 6.21
C LYS A 63 -11.42 -9.63 6.11
N PHE A 64 -10.38 -9.20 5.44
CA PHE A 64 -9.26 -10.06 5.06
C PHE A 64 -8.00 -9.88 5.93
N TYR A 65 -7.84 -8.72 6.57
CA TYR A 65 -6.63 -8.38 7.33
C TYR A 65 -6.92 -8.01 8.78
N HIS A 66 -8.17 -8.13 9.24
CA HIS A 66 -8.60 -7.88 10.63
C HIS A 66 -8.28 -6.46 11.12
N ILE A 67 -8.37 -5.47 10.23
CA ILE A 67 -8.16 -4.06 10.53
C ILE A 67 -9.50 -3.40 10.83
N ASP A 68 -9.73 -3.08 12.07
CA ASP A 68 -10.99 -2.44 12.51
C ASP A 68 -11.01 -0.95 12.27
N TYR A 69 -9.88 -0.29 12.38
CA TYR A 69 -9.74 1.13 12.13
C TYR A 69 -8.70 1.40 11.02
N TRP A 70 -9.13 2.06 9.99
CA TRP A 70 -8.26 2.52 8.92
C TRP A 70 -8.81 3.83 8.33
N GLU A 71 -8.10 4.92 8.55
CA GLU A 71 -8.43 6.23 8.02
C GLU A 71 -7.16 6.91 7.52
N ILE A 72 -7.27 7.49 6.34
CA ILE A 72 -6.23 8.30 5.73
C ILE A 72 -6.74 9.74 5.63
N PRO A 73 -5.89 10.75 5.86
CA PRO A 73 -6.29 12.14 5.71
C PRO A 73 -6.65 12.48 4.27
N ASP A 74 -7.45 13.50 4.09
CA ASP A 74 -7.83 13.99 2.75
C ASP A 74 -6.58 14.34 1.93
N GLY A 75 -6.58 13.95 0.67
CA GLY A 75 -5.49 14.21 -0.26
C GLY A 75 -4.35 13.19 -0.22
N TYR A 76 -4.29 12.28 0.74
CA TYR A 76 -3.30 11.20 0.74
C TYR A 76 -3.71 10.05 -0.17
N LEU A 77 -2.72 9.25 -0.58
CA LEU A 77 -2.91 8.14 -1.51
C LEU A 77 -3.83 7.06 -0.91
N CYS A 78 -4.93 6.78 -1.60
CA CYS A 78 -5.78 5.64 -1.32
C CYS A 78 -5.29 4.44 -2.16
N PRO A 79 -4.65 3.41 -1.55
CA PRO A 79 -4.00 2.34 -2.29
C PRO A 79 -5.02 1.35 -2.85
N PRO A 80 -4.79 0.79 -4.07
CA PRO A 80 -5.57 -0.34 -4.58
C PRO A 80 -5.18 -1.63 -3.85
N ILE A 81 -5.95 -2.03 -2.85
CA ILE A 81 -5.66 -3.18 -1.95
C ILE A 81 -5.27 -4.46 -2.71
N PRO A 82 -6.00 -4.93 -3.76
CA PRO A 82 -5.65 -6.17 -4.43
C PRO A 82 -4.26 -6.18 -5.06
N GLY A 83 -3.84 -5.05 -5.64
CA GLY A 83 -2.51 -4.91 -6.26
C GLY A 83 -1.40 -4.82 -5.21
N ARG A 84 -1.66 -4.21 -4.06
CA ARG A 84 -0.70 -4.15 -2.95
C ARG A 84 -0.53 -5.51 -2.29
N ALA A 85 -1.64 -6.26 -2.15
CA ALA A 85 -1.59 -7.63 -1.68
C ALA A 85 -0.79 -8.53 -2.64
N GLU A 86 -1.01 -8.36 -3.95
CA GLU A 86 -0.25 -9.09 -4.97
C GLU A 86 1.26 -8.90 -4.79
N TYR A 87 1.70 -7.66 -4.61
CA TYR A 87 3.11 -7.36 -4.40
C TYR A 87 3.69 -8.10 -3.19
N ILE A 88 3.03 -8.05 -2.04
CA ILE A 88 3.50 -8.73 -0.81
C ILE A 88 3.52 -10.25 -0.98
N HIS A 89 2.52 -10.84 -1.63
CA HIS A 89 2.50 -12.29 -1.89
C HIS A 89 3.61 -12.72 -2.84
N GLN A 90 3.94 -11.93 -3.87
CA GLN A 90 5.07 -12.20 -4.76
C GLN A 90 6.42 -12.09 -4.04
N VAL A 91 6.59 -11.08 -3.18
CA VAL A 91 7.77 -10.94 -2.33
C VAL A 91 7.92 -12.14 -1.40
N ALA A 92 6.85 -12.59 -0.77
CA ALA A 92 6.88 -13.78 0.10
C ALA A 92 7.28 -15.05 -0.68
N ALA A 93 6.73 -15.24 -1.88
CA ALA A 93 7.10 -16.36 -2.75
C ALA A 93 8.58 -16.31 -3.17
N PHE A 94 9.10 -15.11 -3.46
CA PHE A 94 10.53 -14.90 -3.76
C PHE A 94 11.43 -15.29 -2.58
N LEU A 95 11.10 -14.85 -1.36
CA LEU A 95 11.85 -15.21 -0.15
C LEU A 95 11.82 -16.72 0.12
N GLN A 96 10.69 -17.40 -0.14
CA GLN A 96 10.59 -18.87 -0.05
C GLN A 96 11.49 -19.55 -1.07
N GLY A 97 11.46 -19.08 -2.33
CA GLY A 97 12.29 -19.63 -3.41
C GLY A 97 13.79 -19.50 -3.16
N ASN A 98 14.20 -18.44 -2.47
CA ASN A 98 15.61 -18.19 -2.12
C ASN A 98 16.04 -18.85 -0.79
N GLY A 99 15.19 -19.65 -0.15
CA GLY A 99 15.49 -20.34 1.10
C GLY A 99 15.52 -19.47 2.35
N THR A 100 15.15 -18.18 2.23
CA THR A 100 15.04 -17.25 3.36
C THR A 100 13.86 -17.64 4.26
N LEU A 101 12.79 -18.14 3.68
CA LEU A 101 11.62 -18.66 4.39
C LEU A 101 11.59 -20.19 4.37
N LYS A 102 11.21 -20.81 5.48
CA LYS A 102 10.99 -22.27 5.53
C LYS A 102 9.73 -22.64 4.76
N LYS A 103 9.82 -23.65 3.89
CA LYS A 103 8.70 -24.10 3.03
C LYS A 103 7.44 -24.56 3.79
N ASP A 104 7.60 -25.03 5.02
CA ASP A 104 6.55 -25.69 5.79
C ASP A 104 5.94 -24.85 6.92
N SER A 105 6.37 -23.60 7.09
CA SER A 105 5.79 -22.72 8.13
C SER A 105 4.74 -21.81 7.53
N SER A 106 3.51 -21.92 8.01
CA SER A 106 2.40 -21.02 7.67
C SER A 106 2.63 -19.58 8.18
N THR A 107 3.57 -19.40 9.13
CA THR A 107 4.02 -18.11 9.65
C THR A 107 5.54 -18.07 9.65
N ASN A 108 6.11 -17.07 8.97
CA ASN A 108 7.56 -16.77 9.03
C ASN A 108 7.75 -15.52 9.88
N GLU A 109 7.43 -15.63 11.17
CA GLU A 109 7.37 -14.54 12.14
C GLU A 109 8.70 -13.80 12.37
N ASN A 110 9.80 -14.28 11.79
CA ASN A 110 11.14 -13.72 11.97
C ASN A 110 11.57 -12.75 10.85
N ILE A 111 10.72 -12.50 9.84
CA ILE A 111 11.09 -11.56 8.78
C ILE A 111 10.88 -10.13 9.26
N ARG A 112 11.96 -9.35 9.21
CA ARG A 112 11.95 -7.92 9.51
C ARG A 112 12.11 -7.11 8.23
N CYS A 113 11.12 -6.28 7.94
CA CYS A 113 11.07 -5.48 6.71
C CYS A 113 11.28 -4.00 7.00
N LEU A 114 11.94 -3.30 6.09
CA LEU A 114 11.96 -1.85 6.02
C LEU A 114 11.03 -1.39 4.90
N ASP A 115 9.97 -0.63 5.23
CA ASP A 115 9.06 -0.01 4.26
C ASP A 115 9.42 1.47 4.11
N ILE A 116 9.94 1.85 2.93
CA ILE A 116 10.37 3.21 2.62
C ILE A 116 9.23 3.95 1.94
N GLY A 117 8.78 5.04 2.56
CA GLY A 117 7.59 5.75 2.15
C GLY A 117 6.33 4.99 2.57
N VAL A 118 6.23 4.61 3.86
CA VAL A 118 5.10 3.86 4.41
C VAL A 118 3.76 4.57 4.22
N GLY A 119 3.79 5.90 4.10
CA GLY A 119 2.63 6.75 3.89
C GLY A 119 1.63 6.73 5.04
N ALA A 120 0.55 7.48 4.87
CA ALA A 120 -0.53 7.56 5.84
C ALA A 120 -1.39 6.28 5.94
N ASN A 121 -1.22 5.35 5.01
CA ASN A 121 -2.09 4.18 4.84
C ASN A 121 -1.53 2.86 5.36
N CYS A 122 -0.21 2.72 5.57
CA CYS A 122 0.50 1.54 6.06
C CYS A 122 0.17 0.23 5.34
N ILE A 123 -0.16 0.27 4.05
CA ILE A 123 -0.80 -0.88 3.38
C ILE A 123 0.10 -2.10 3.30
N TYR A 124 1.41 -1.93 3.02
CA TYR A 124 2.33 -3.06 2.95
C TYR A 124 2.56 -3.71 4.32
N PRO A 125 2.84 -2.94 5.40
CA PRO A 125 2.89 -3.50 6.75
C PRO A 125 1.61 -4.22 7.15
N ILE A 126 0.44 -3.64 6.92
CA ILE A 126 -0.85 -4.27 7.24
C ILE A 126 -0.95 -5.66 6.60
N ILE A 127 -0.66 -5.76 5.29
CA ILE A 127 -0.76 -7.02 4.56
C ILE A 127 0.31 -8.02 5.02
N GLY A 128 1.57 -7.58 5.15
CA GLY A 128 2.69 -8.43 5.54
C GLY A 128 2.55 -8.99 6.97
N ILE A 129 2.10 -8.16 7.91
CA ILE A 129 1.82 -8.55 9.28
C ILE A 129 0.66 -9.56 9.33
N SER A 130 -0.43 -9.23 8.66
CA SER A 130 -1.66 -10.04 8.71
C SER A 130 -1.51 -11.39 8.00
N ALA A 131 -0.85 -11.42 6.84
CA ALA A 131 -0.74 -12.63 6.02
C ALA A 131 0.44 -13.53 6.43
N TYR A 132 1.52 -12.95 6.96
CA TYR A 132 2.79 -13.66 7.17
C TYR A 132 3.39 -13.50 8.57
N GLY A 133 2.81 -12.68 9.44
CA GLY A 133 3.35 -12.42 10.78
C GLY A 133 4.64 -11.59 10.80
N TRP A 134 5.03 -10.97 9.68
CA TRP A 134 6.25 -10.16 9.57
C TRP A 134 6.25 -8.98 10.52
N THR A 135 7.43 -8.42 10.77
CA THR A 135 7.60 -7.15 11.49
C THR A 135 8.11 -6.08 10.56
N PHE A 136 7.76 -4.83 10.84
CA PHE A 136 8.11 -3.70 9.97
C PHE A 136 8.68 -2.52 10.73
N VAL A 137 9.64 -1.85 10.09
CA VAL A 137 9.94 -0.44 10.32
C VAL A 137 9.43 0.32 9.10
N GLY A 138 8.49 1.23 9.30
CA GLY A 138 7.97 2.10 8.24
C GLY A 138 8.58 3.49 8.34
N SER A 139 9.25 3.97 7.31
CA SER A 139 9.82 5.31 7.28
C SER A 139 9.06 6.23 6.33
N ASP A 140 8.96 7.51 6.70
CA ASP A 140 8.43 8.56 5.82
C ASP A 140 9.09 9.91 6.09
N VAL A 141 9.06 10.80 5.11
CA VAL A 141 9.51 12.20 5.20
C VAL A 141 8.40 13.16 5.60
N ASP A 142 7.17 12.66 5.72
CA ASP A 142 5.95 13.41 6.03
C ASP A 142 5.45 13.03 7.42
N GLN A 143 5.56 13.96 8.36
CA GLN A 143 5.13 13.73 9.74
C GLN A 143 3.62 13.53 9.85
N ASP A 144 2.82 14.25 9.07
CA ASP A 144 1.35 14.10 9.09
C ASP A 144 0.93 12.70 8.60
N ALA A 145 1.66 12.14 7.63
CA ALA A 145 1.48 10.76 7.21
C ALA A 145 1.77 9.79 8.34
N LEU A 146 2.91 9.96 9.04
CA LEU A 146 3.28 9.12 10.17
C LEU A 146 2.30 9.24 11.34
N ASP A 147 1.78 10.42 11.62
CA ASP A 147 0.78 10.65 12.66
C ASP A 147 -0.56 9.93 12.34
N ALA A 148 -0.93 9.90 11.06
CA ALA A 148 -2.09 9.13 10.61
C ALA A 148 -1.83 7.62 10.71
N ALA A 149 -0.65 7.16 10.29
CA ALA A 149 -0.18 5.79 10.40
C ALA A 149 -0.15 5.32 11.86
N GLN A 150 0.34 6.16 12.78
CA GLN A 150 0.36 5.84 14.21
C GLN A 150 -1.04 5.61 14.76
N LYS A 151 -2.03 6.41 14.36
CA LYS A 151 -3.43 6.19 14.76
C LYS A 151 -3.99 4.85 14.27
N ILE A 152 -3.55 4.40 13.07
CA ILE A 152 -3.92 3.07 12.58
C ILE A 152 -3.31 1.98 13.47
N ILE A 153 -2.04 2.11 13.84
CA ILE A 153 -1.35 1.16 14.73
C ILE A 153 -2.05 1.10 16.11
N ASP A 154 -2.26 2.27 16.72
CA ASP A 154 -2.80 2.37 18.07
C ASP A 154 -4.20 1.73 18.21
N LYS A 155 -5.00 1.82 17.15
CA LYS A 155 -6.38 1.32 17.13
C LYS A 155 -6.54 -0.10 16.58
N ASN A 156 -5.43 -0.77 16.22
CA ASN A 156 -5.44 -2.15 15.74
C ASN A 156 -4.41 -2.99 16.49
N VAL A 157 -4.87 -3.76 17.45
CA VAL A 157 -4.01 -4.58 18.34
C VAL A 157 -3.06 -5.49 17.54
N GLY A 158 -3.51 -6.02 16.39
CA GLY A 158 -2.70 -6.89 15.54
C GLY A 158 -1.46 -6.21 14.92
N LEU A 159 -1.39 -4.87 14.92
CA LEU A 159 -0.24 -4.10 14.42
C LEU A 159 0.71 -3.65 15.53
N GLN A 160 0.24 -3.60 16.78
CA GLN A 160 1.04 -3.15 17.93
C GLN A 160 2.21 -4.08 18.17
N GLY A 161 3.40 -3.51 18.35
CA GLY A 161 4.65 -4.24 18.52
C GLY A 161 5.18 -4.93 17.26
N LYS A 162 4.46 -4.84 16.13
CA LYS A 162 4.89 -5.40 14.83
C LYS A 162 5.20 -4.33 13.77
N LEU A 163 4.72 -3.11 13.94
CA LEU A 163 5.03 -1.98 13.08
C LEU A 163 5.55 -0.82 13.93
N GLU A 164 6.78 -0.42 13.65
CA GLU A 164 7.45 0.76 14.19
C GLU A 164 7.51 1.84 13.12
N LEU A 165 7.32 3.12 13.49
CA LEU A 165 7.40 4.23 12.56
C LEU A 165 8.65 5.06 12.80
N CYS A 166 9.29 5.52 11.73
CA CYS A 166 10.51 6.30 11.77
C CYS A 166 10.43 7.52 10.86
N TYR A 167 10.64 8.71 11.41
CA TYR A 167 10.64 9.95 10.63
C TYR A 167 12.00 10.21 9.96
N GLN A 168 12.00 10.33 8.63
CA GLN A 168 13.18 10.76 7.88
C GLN A 168 13.29 12.28 7.84
N ALA A 169 13.94 12.83 8.84
CA ALA A 169 14.10 14.29 9.00
C ALA A 169 14.93 14.95 7.88
N LYS A 170 15.79 14.17 7.21
CA LYS A 170 16.68 14.68 6.18
C LYS A 170 16.27 14.16 4.81
N ARG A 171 15.40 14.87 4.12
CA ARG A 171 14.85 14.49 2.77
C ARG A 171 15.92 14.14 1.73
N LYS A 172 17.15 14.56 1.92
CA LYS A 172 18.28 14.19 1.05
C LYS A 172 18.75 12.76 1.26
N PHE A 173 18.31 12.05 2.26
CA PHE A 173 18.64 10.66 2.54
C PHE A 173 17.39 9.77 2.46
N ILE A 174 17.61 8.51 2.14
CA ILE A 174 16.57 7.47 2.09
C ILE A 174 16.79 6.51 3.27
N LEU A 175 17.97 5.94 3.39
CA LEU A 175 18.32 4.96 4.41
C LEU A 175 19.13 5.56 5.57
N HIS A 176 19.99 6.54 5.27
CA HIS A 176 20.79 7.20 6.31
C HIS A 176 19.91 7.93 7.32
N GLY A 177 20.09 7.62 8.61
CA GLY A 177 19.30 8.17 9.72
C GLY A 177 18.04 7.37 10.04
N ILE A 178 17.67 6.39 9.19
CA ILE A 178 16.62 5.41 9.42
C ILE A 178 17.23 4.12 9.99
N ILE A 179 18.15 3.51 9.26
CA ILE A 179 18.81 2.28 9.68
C ILE A 179 19.84 2.62 10.77
N GLN A 180 19.67 2.00 11.94
CA GLN A 180 20.60 2.18 13.06
C GLN A 180 21.81 1.27 12.92
N LYS A 181 22.88 1.57 13.68
CA LYS A 181 24.07 0.73 13.73
C LYS A 181 23.69 -0.69 14.19
N ASP A 182 24.20 -1.68 13.49
CA ASP A 182 23.98 -3.12 13.74
C ASP A 182 22.51 -3.59 13.53
N GLU A 183 21.63 -2.72 13.05
CA GLU A 183 20.28 -3.08 12.67
C GLU A 183 20.29 -3.84 11.33
N LYS A 184 19.47 -4.91 11.28
CA LYS A 184 19.37 -5.76 10.08
C LYS A 184 17.92 -5.90 9.66
N PHE A 185 17.73 -5.91 8.35
CA PHE A 185 16.46 -6.18 7.68
C PHE A 185 16.65 -7.33 6.70
N ASP A 186 15.68 -8.22 6.64
CA ASP A 186 15.65 -9.31 5.67
C ASP A 186 15.26 -8.81 4.29
N LEU A 187 14.50 -7.70 4.26
CA LEU A 187 14.05 -7.10 3.03
C LEU A 187 13.74 -5.61 3.21
N THR A 188 13.94 -4.86 2.12
CA THR A 188 13.48 -3.48 2.00
C THR A 188 12.46 -3.40 0.88
N ILE A 189 11.32 -2.78 1.15
CA ILE A 189 10.26 -2.52 0.17
C ILE A 189 10.04 -1.03 0.02
N CYS A 190 9.56 -0.63 -1.16
CA CYS A 190 9.24 0.75 -1.45
C CYS A 190 8.19 0.83 -2.56
N ASN A 191 7.32 1.81 -2.47
CA ASN A 191 6.56 2.29 -3.61
C ASN A 191 7.03 3.71 -3.92
N PRO A 192 8.07 3.86 -4.76
CA PRO A 192 8.73 5.15 -4.94
C PRO A 192 7.81 6.17 -5.59
N PRO A 193 8.07 7.48 -5.42
CA PRO A 193 7.39 8.52 -6.17
C PRO A 193 7.76 8.41 -7.66
N PHE A 194 6.74 8.27 -8.53
CA PHE A 194 6.94 7.91 -9.94
C PHE A 194 7.35 9.08 -10.83
N HIS A 195 6.93 10.32 -10.49
CA HIS A 195 7.11 11.48 -11.37
C HIS A 195 8.32 12.32 -10.96
N SER A 196 8.94 12.95 -11.94
CA SER A 196 10.09 13.85 -11.74
C SER A 196 9.67 15.25 -11.27
N SER A 197 8.38 15.60 -11.37
CA SER A 197 7.83 16.88 -10.95
C SER A 197 6.33 16.83 -10.71
N ALA A 198 5.82 17.79 -9.92
CA ALA A 198 4.38 17.99 -9.73
C ALA A 198 3.63 18.29 -11.04
N ALA A 199 4.30 18.98 -12.00
CA ALA A 199 3.72 19.30 -13.30
C ALA A 199 3.53 18.04 -14.16
N GLU A 200 4.48 17.14 -14.15
CA GLU A 200 4.41 15.84 -14.84
C GLU A 200 3.30 14.97 -14.25
N ALA A 201 3.28 14.83 -12.92
CA ALA A 201 2.24 14.08 -12.20
C ALA A 201 0.83 14.57 -12.57
N LYS A 202 0.63 15.89 -12.58
CA LYS A 202 -0.64 16.52 -12.96
C LYS A 202 -1.00 16.25 -14.43
N LYS A 203 -0.05 16.34 -15.35
CA LYS A 203 -0.25 16.08 -16.78
C LYS A 203 -0.69 14.63 -17.03
N GLU A 204 -0.04 13.67 -16.39
CA GLU A 204 -0.41 12.25 -16.54
C GLU A 204 -1.77 11.92 -15.91
N ALA A 205 -2.07 12.49 -14.75
CA ALA A 205 -3.38 12.33 -14.13
C ALA A 205 -4.51 12.85 -15.02
N ILE A 206 -4.33 14.02 -15.64
CA ILE A 206 -5.28 14.58 -16.64
C ILE A 206 -5.43 13.63 -17.82
N LYS A 207 -4.33 13.13 -18.38
CA LYS A 207 -4.33 12.20 -19.51
C LYS A 207 -5.07 10.89 -19.20
N LYS A 208 -4.80 10.28 -18.04
CA LYS A 208 -5.49 9.05 -17.60
C LYS A 208 -7.00 9.27 -17.44
N LEU A 209 -7.42 10.35 -16.79
CA LEU A 209 -8.83 10.65 -16.59
C LEU A 209 -9.55 11.01 -17.91
N SER A 210 -8.91 11.74 -18.81
CA SER A 210 -9.46 12.08 -20.12
C SER A 210 -9.68 10.83 -20.97
N ASN A 211 -8.75 9.89 -20.96
CA ASN A 211 -8.86 8.60 -21.65
C ASN A 211 -10.00 7.74 -21.08
N LEU A 212 -10.16 7.70 -19.76
CA LEU A 212 -11.20 6.91 -19.09
C LEU A 212 -12.60 7.48 -19.30
N LYS A 213 -12.76 8.81 -19.30
CA LYS A 213 -14.08 9.46 -19.45
C LYS A 213 -14.43 9.84 -20.89
N LYS A 214 -13.54 9.64 -21.88
CA LYS A 214 -13.71 10.11 -23.27
C LYS A 214 -14.11 11.61 -23.35
N ARG A 215 -13.74 12.42 -22.37
CA ARG A 215 -14.02 13.86 -22.27
C ARG A 215 -12.77 14.60 -21.77
N GLN A 216 -12.55 15.81 -22.26
CA GLN A 216 -11.50 16.69 -21.74
C GLN A 216 -11.82 17.11 -20.30
N ILE A 217 -10.92 16.84 -19.38
CA ILE A 217 -11.03 17.20 -17.96
C ILE A 217 -9.99 18.28 -17.67
N LYS A 218 -10.45 19.46 -17.22
CA LYS A 218 -9.58 20.59 -16.89
C LYS A 218 -8.91 20.50 -15.52
N GLN A 219 -9.56 19.80 -14.59
CA GLN A 219 -9.00 19.52 -13.24
C GLN A 219 -9.23 18.05 -12.89
N PRO A 220 -8.17 17.28 -12.64
CA PRO A 220 -8.33 15.90 -12.21
C PRO A 220 -8.78 15.87 -10.74
N LEU A 221 -9.97 15.31 -10.47
CA LEU A 221 -10.21 14.71 -9.17
C LEU A 221 -9.38 13.42 -9.15
N LEU A 222 -8.27 13.43 -8.43
CA LEU A 222 -7.46 12.24 -8.22
C LEU A 222 -8.24 11.32 -7.28
N ASN A 223 -8.90 10.30 -7.82
CA ASN A 223 -9.71 9.37 -7.03
C ASN A 223 -8.90 8.58 -6.01
N PHE A 224 -7.57 8.57 -6.18
CA PHE A 224 -6.65 7.87 -5.29
C PHE A 224 -5.79 8.82 -4.43
N GLY A 225 -5.99 10.13 -4.52
CA GLY A 225 -5.23 11.11 -3.74
C GLY A 225 -3.73 11.10 -4.07
N GLY A 226 -2.95 11.58 -3.15
CA GLY A 226 -1.49 11.61 -3.17
C GLY A 226 -0.94 13.00 -2.87
N GLN A 227 -0.19 13.12 -1.78
CA GLN A 227 0.58 14.33 -1.48
C GLN A 227 1.77 14.45 -2.41
N ASN A 228 2.35 15.62 -2.51
CA ASN A 228 3.50 15.86 -3.38
C ASN A 228 4.65 14.87 -3.13
N SER A 229 4.93 14.54 -1.86
CA SER A 229 5.96 13.59 -1.47
C SER A 229 5.69 12.14 -1.88
N GLU A 230 4.41 11.76 -2.04
CA GLU A 230 4.00 10.41 -2.46
C GLU A 230 4.05 10.23 -3.99
N ILE A 231 3.96 11.33 -4.75
CA ILE A 231 3.71 11.27 -6.19
C ILE A 231 4.95 11.60 -7.01
N TRP A 232 5.80 12.53 -6.53
CA TRP A 232 6.97 12.97 -7.27
C TRP A 232 8.17 13.27 -6.38
N CYS A 233 9.37 13.10 -6.93
CA CYS A 233 10.64 13.53 -6.33
C CYS A 233 11.56 14.09 -7.41
N ASP A 234 12.59 14.82 -7.00
CA ASP A 234 13.59 15.35 -7.92
C ASP A 234 14.31 14.23 -8.68
N GLY A 235 14.12 14.18 -9.99
CA GLY A 235 14.64 13.17 -10.89
C GLY A 235 13.82 11.89 -10.98
N GLY A 236 12.64 11.83 -10.34
CA GLY A 236 11.66 10.74 -10.46
C GLY A 236 12.12 9.40 -9.86
N GLU A 237 11.39 8.36 -10.23
CA GLU A 237 11.57 6.99 -9.73
C GLU A 237 13.00 6.47 -9.94
N GLU A 238 13.56 6.67 -11.12
CA GLU A 238 14.91 6.16 -11.46
C GLU A 238 15.97 6.72 -10.51
N LYS A 239 16.00 8.05 -10.35
CA LYS A 239 16.97 8.69 -9.45
C LYS A 239 16.76 8.30 -7.99
N PHE A 240 15.51 8.12 -7.57
CA PHE A 240 15.19 7.64 -6.24
C PHE A 240 15.76 6.24 -5.98
N ILE A 241 15.51 5.31 -6.90
CA ILE A 241 15.98 3.92 -6.78
C ILE A 241 17.51 3.85 -6.83
N LEU A 242 18.15 4.55 -7.76
CA LEU A 242 19.62 4.59 -7.85
C LEU A 242 20.24 5.10 -6.55
N LYS A 243 19.67 6.15 -5.97
CA LYS A 243 20.11 6.70 -4.70
C LYS A 243 19.91 5.72 -3.54
N MET A 244 18.79 5.01 -3.49
CA MET A 244 18.53 3.99 -2.47
C MET A 244 19.56 2.87 -2.56
N ILE A 245 19.90 2.43 -3.78
CA ILE A 245 20.95 1.42 -4.01
C ILE A 245 22.32 1.94 -3.56
N ASP A 246 22.67 3.17 -3.90
CA ASP A 246 23.93 3.80 -3.51
C ASP A 246 24.06 3.92 -1.98
N GLU A 247 23.04 4.44 -1.32
CA GLU A 247 23.02 4.50 0.15
C GLU A 247 23.10 3.11 0.80
N SER A 248 22.50 2.08 0.21
CA SER A 248 22.49 0.72 0.76
C SER A 248 23.92 0.13 0.85
N MET A 249 24.84 0.58 -0.01
CA MET A 249 26.24 0.13 0.03
C MET A 249 26.95 0.49 1.33
N SER A 250 26.47 1.51 2.06
CA SER A 250 27.02 1.94 3.35
C SER A 250 26.61 1.02 4.51
N PHE A 251 25.60 0.15 4.31
CA PHE A 251 25.06 -0.76 5.32
C PHE A 251 25.44 -2.22 5.08
N LYS A 252 26.48 -2.46 4.27
CA LYS A 252 27.02 -3.81 4.08
C LYS A 252 27.54 -4.31 5.42
N THR A 253 26.92 -5.39 5.92
CA THR A 253 27.54 -6.18 7.00
C THR A 253 28.74 -6.90 6.41
N SER A 254 29.90 -6.62 6.97
CA SER A 254 31.11 -7.43 6.78
C SER A 254 30.88 -8.88 7.21
#